data_945662f786f7ea63e4418c47f52fb17c
#
_entry.id   945662f786f7ea63e4418c47f52fb17c
#
_cell.length_a   1.000
_cell.length_b   1.000
_cell.length_c   1.000
_cell.angle_alpha   90.00
_cell.angle_beta   90.00
_cell.angle_gamma   90.00
#
_symmetry.space_group_name_H-M   'P 1'
#
loop_
_entity.id
_entity.type
_entity.pdbx_description
1 polymer ?
#
loop_
_entity_poly.entity_id
_entity_poly.type
_entity_poly.pdbx_seq_one_letter_code
_entity_poly.pdbx_strand_id
1 'polypeptide(L)'
;MPGHARKRNHLNRRLYTLDVFTTKRFAGNPLAVVTDGDGIPTAKMQAIAREMNLSETVFIQRPTNNRALARLRIFTTTRELPLAGHPVIGAWFLLAELGVVPASEGSVHILQQTGAGILPVELAFHNGRPVRVTMTQRPARFTRAAFSRATLAAALGLKPSDLAPSLPIEFASTGISNLMVPVSRRTVLAKIQMNMPALAHLVSPHGTMAYCFALSGRGHAYARGMVPWGSIEDPATGSAGGSLGAYLVHHGQLQAAEQLQITQGVEMGRPSEILVEVAADKGKLTPKVSGSAVRIFEGHIEA
;
A
#
# COMPACT_ATOMS: atom_id res chain seq x y z
N MET A 1 -14.03 12.82 54.15
CA MET A 1 -12.88 13.07 53.24
C MET A 1 -13.33 12.73 51.83
N PRO A 2 -13.65 13.67 50.93
CA PRO A 2 -13.99 13.32 49.54
C PRO A 2 -12.70 13.09 48.77
N GLY A 3 -12.60 11.88 48.18
CA GLY A 3 -11.49 11.47 47.36
C GLY A 3 -11.37 12.34 46.12
N HIS A 4 -10.19 12.90 45.88
CA HIS A 4 -9.82 13.58 44.65
C HIS A 4 -9.85 12.56 43.52
N ALA A 5 -10.95 12.56 42.76
CA ALA A 5 -10.98 11.94 41.44
C ALA A 5 -9.93 12.65 40.59
N ARG A 6 -8.80 11.98 40.31
CA ARG A 6 -7.86 12.41 39.28
C ARG A 6 -8.65 12.53 37.98
N LYS A 7 -8.91 13.76 37.54
CA LYS A 7 -9.38 14.02 36.18
C LYS A 7 -8.39 13.36 35.23
N ARG A 8 -8.77 12.20 34.66
CA ARG A 8 -8.09 11.66 33.49
C ARG A 8 -8.26 12.69 32.40
N ASN A 9 -7.20 13.40 32.07
CA ASN A 9 -7.16 14.25 30.89
C ASN A 9 -7.29 13.29 29.68
N HIS A 10 -8.51 13.00 29.27
CA HIS A 10 -8.78 12.38 27.97
C HIS A 10 -8.40 13.43 26.92
N LEU A 11 -7.23 13.25 26.33
CA LEU A 11 -6.78 14.14 25.27
C LEU A 11 -7.55 13.78 23.99
N ASN A 12 -8.39 14.70 23.56
CA ASN A 12 -9.09 14.63 22.29
C ASN A 12 -8.04 14.69 21.15
N ARG A 13 -7.99 13.69 20.28
CA ARG A 13 -7.05 13.61 19.16
C ARG A 13 -7.78 13.72 17.84
N ARG A 14 -7.24 14.47 16.89
CA ARG A 14 -7.84 14.59 15.56
C ARG A 14 -7.65 13.26 14.80
N LEU A 15 -8.75 12.75 14.29
CA LEU A 15 -8.83 11.54 13.48
C LEU A 15 -9.39 11.86 12.12
N TYR A 16 -8.72 11.42 11.10
CA TYR A 16 -9.15 11.52 9.70
C TYR A 16 -9.28 10.12 9.11
N THR A 17 -10.22 9.95 8.18
CA THR A 17 -10.19 8.81 7.27
C THR A 17 -10.05 9.30 5.84
N LEU A 18 -9.25 8.57 5.06
CA LEU A 18 -9.00 8.85 3.66
C LEU A 18 -9.21 7.57 2.85
N ASP A 19 -9.52 7.76 1.57
CA ASP A 19 -9.37 6.73 0.56
C ASP A 19 -8.10 7.01 -0.23
N VAL A 20 -7.19 6.05 -0.28
CA VAL A 20 -5.86 6.17 -0.88
C VAL A 20 -5.81 5.44 -2.22
N PHE A 21 -4.96 5.91 -3.14
CA PHE A 21 -4.90 5.47 -4.54
C PHE A 21 -6.17 5.77 -5.32
N THR A 22 -6.81 6.88 -5.02
CA THR A 22 -7.99 7.34 -5.73
C THR A 22 -8.19 8.85 -5.55
N THR A 23 -8.91 9.47 -6.48
CA THR A 23 -9.45 10.84 -6.35
C THR A 23 -10.95 10.83 -6.07
N LYS A 24 -11.58 9.64 -6.00
CA LYS A 24 -13.02 9.47 -5.79
C LYS A 24 -13.27 8.91 -4.40
N ARG A 25 -14.20 9.51 -3.66
CA ARG A 25 -14.65 8.98 -2.36
C ARG A 25 -15.27 7.61 -2.52
N PHE A 26 -15.10 6.77 -1.50
CA PHE A 26 -15.63 5.42 -1.41
C PHE A 26 -15.02 4.43 -2.43
N ALA A 27 -13.83 4.76 -2.93
CA ALA A 27 -12.99 3.93 -3.78
C ALA A 27 -11.59 3.78 -3.12
N GLY A 28 -10.62 3.13 -3.78
CA GLY A 28 -9.27 3.02 -3.23
C GLY A 28 -9.15 2.23 -1.92
N ASN A 29 -8.07 2.44 -1.19
CA ASN A 29 -7.77 1.75 0.08
C ASN A 29 -8.04 2.68 1.28
N PRO A 30 -8.97 2.32 2.19
CA PRO A 30 -9.27 3.13 3.36
C PRO A 30 -8.10 3.21 4.33
N LEU A 31 -7.87 4.40 4.88
CA LEU A 31 -6.81 4.68 5.85
C LEU A 31 -7.34 5.57 6.97
N ALA A 32 -7.03 5.22 8.22
CA ALA A 32 -7.21 6.11 9.36
C ALA A 32 -5.89 6.81 9.71
N VAL A 33 -5.96 8.11 10.02
CA VAL A 33 -4.81 8.93 10.38
C VAL A 33 -5.12 9.76 11.63
N VAL A 34 -4.35 9.56 12.70
CA VAL A 34 -4.38 10.37 13.91
C VAL A 34 -3.22 11.37 13.82
N THR A 35 -3.52 12.68 13.68
CA THR A 35 -2.48 13.70 13.43
C THR A 35 -1.75 14.16 14.70
N ASP A 36 -2.35 13.98 15.87
CA ASP A 36 -1.79 14.41 17.16
C ASP A 36 -1.37 13.19 17.99
N GLY A 37 -0.51 12.34 17.42
CA GLY A 37 -0.12 11.04 17.99
C GLY A 37 0.91 11.12 19.12
N ASP A 38 1.47 12.31 19.43
CA ASP A 38 2.44 12.46 20.52
C ASP A 38 1.84 12.11 21.88
N GLY A 39 2.59 11.36 22.68
CA GLY A 39 2.19 10.98 24.03
C GLY A 39 1.17 9.83 24.11
N ILE A 40 0.64 9.32 22.99
CA ILE A 40 -0.21 8.13 23.00
C ILE A 40 0.67 6.90 23.22
N PRO A 41 0.41 6.07 24.26
CA PRO A 41 1.15 4.83 24.48
C PRO A 41 0.96 3.83 23.33
N THR A 42 1.99 3.05 23.01
CA THR A 42 1.95 2.05 21.91
C THR A 42 0.76 1.08 22.03
N ALA A 43 0.47 0.60 23.25
CA ALA A 43 -0.68 -0.28 23.48
C ALA A 43 -2.03 0.39 23.14
N LYS A 44 -2.16 1.70 23.42
CA LYS A 44 -3.35 2.48 23.07
C LYS A 44 -3.45 2.72 21.56
N MET A 45 -2.32 3.01 20.89
CA MET A 45 -2.29 3.09 19.41
C MET A 45 -2.75 1.79 18.77
N GLN A 46 -2.27 0.64 19.28
CA GLN A 46 -2.70 -0.68 18.82
C GLN A 46 -4.19 -0.93 19.06
N ALA A 47 -4.72 -0.50 20.21
CA ALA A 47 -6.15 -0.61 20.52
C ALA A 47 -6.99 0.24 19.57
N ILE A 48 -6.58 1.48 19.30
CA ILE A 48 -7.23 2.37 18.33
C ILE A 48 -7.22 1.76 16.93
N ALA A 49 -6.08 1.24 16.47
CA ALA A 49 -5.98 0.60 15.16
C ALA A 49 -6.91 -0.61 15.04
N ARG A 50 -7.08 -1.38 16.11
CA ARG A 50 -8.04 -2.50 16.14
C ARG A 50 -9.49 -2.03 16.11
N GLU A 51 -9.82 -0.95 16.83
CA GLU A 51 -11.15 -0.36 16.85
C GLU A 51 -11.54 0.21 15.50
N MET A 52 -10.60 0.89 14.81
CA MET A 52 -10.81 1.40 13.44
C MET A 52 -11.08 0.28 12.44
N ASN A 53 -10.52 -0.91 12.68
CA ASN A 53 -10.70 -2.12 11.87
C ASN A 53 -10.44 -1.91 10.37
N LEU A 54 -9.49 -1.03 10.04
CA LEU A 54 -8.96 -0.82 8.69
C LEU A 54 -7.66 -1.61 8.52
N SER A 55 -7.21 -1.78 7.29
CA SER A 55 -5.94 -2.46 6.99
C SER A 55 -4.81 -1.86 7.80
N GLU A 56 -4.72 -0.53 7.85
CA GLU A 56 -3.77 0.21 8.69
C GLU A 56 -4.38 1.50 9.27
N THR A 57 -3.78 1.92 10.39
CA THR A 57 -3.99 3.22 11.03
C THR A 57 -2.63 3.88 11.26
N VAL A 58 -2.50 5.14 10.90
CA VAL A 58 -1.26 5.93 11.05
C VAL A 58 -1.40 6.90 12.22
N PHE A 59 -0.36 6.99 13.03
CA PHE A 59 -0.20 8.00 14.06
C PHE A 59 0.97 8.92 13.67
N ILE A 60 0.67 10.21 13.51
CA ILE A 60 1.67 11.24 13.21
C ILE A 60 2.24 11.74 14.52
N GLN A 61 3.55 11.76 14.63
CA GLN A 61 4.30 12.23 15.78
C GLN A 61 5.39 13.20 15.36
N ARG A 62 5.90 13.98 16.32
CA ARG A 62 7.13 14.74 16.12
C ARG A 62 8.29 13.77 15.84
N PRO A 63 9.14 14.11 14.88
CA PRO A 63 10.29 13.27 14.60
C PRO A 63 11.30 13.34 15.76
N THR A 64 11.98 12.23 16.02
CA THR A 64 13.12 12.19 16.93
C THR A 64 14.45 12.54 16.23
N ASN A 65 14.41 12.64 14.90
CA ASN A 65 15.52 13.06 14.07
C ASN A 65 15.15 14.36 13.35
N ASN A 66 15.96 15.40 13.52
CA ASN A 66 15.73 16.74 13.00
C ASN A 66 15.76 16.87 11.47
N ARG A 67 16.23 15.83 10.76
CA ARG A 67 16.17 15.76 9.30
C ARG A 67 14.79 15.42 8.76
N ALA A 68 13.94 14.77 9.57
CA ALA A 68 12.61 14.37 9.14
C ALA A 68 11.57 15.45 9.50
N LEU A 69 10.58 15.64 8.64
CA LEU A 69 9.49 16.59 8.86
C LEU A 69 8.44 16.05 9.85
N ALA A 70 8.16 14.75 9.79
CA ALA A 70 7.27 14.06 10.72
C ALA A 70 7.70 12.60 10.91
N ARG A 71 7.23 11.99 12.00
CA ARG A 71 7.36 10.57 12.27
C ARG A 71 6.01 9.89 12.08
N LEU A 72 5.97 8.82 11.29
CA LEU A 72 4.80 7.99 11.06
C LEU A 72 4.98 6.66 11.81
N ARG A 73 4.00 6.33 12.67
CA ARG A 73 3.84 5.02 13.26
C ARG A 73 2.64 4.34 12.63
N ILE A 74 2.83 3.17 12.07
CA ILE A 74 1.84 2.49 11.21
C ILE A 74 1.42 1.18 11.89
N PHE A 75 0.14 1.02 12.13
CA PHE A 75 -0.41 -0.14 12.83
C PHE A 75 -1.44 -0.85 11.97
N THR A 76 -1.32 -2.16 11.84
CA THR A 76 -2.42 -3.03 11.44
C THR A 76 -3.34 -3.26 12.63
N THR A 77 -4.42 -4.00 12.45
CA THR A 77 -5.29 -4.41 13.57
C THR A 77 -4.58 -5.28 14.61
N THR A 78 -3.38 -5.84 14.30
CA THR A 78 -2.69 -6.80 15.17
C THR A 78 -1.29 -6.37 15.60
N ARG A 79 -0.58 -5.56 14.83
CA ARG A 79 0.83 -5.18 15.10
C ARG A 79 1.24 -3.86 14.46
N GLU A 80 2.32 -3.28 14.94
CA GLU A 80 3.01 -2.17 14.31
C GLU A 80 3.86 -2.67 13.13
N LEU A 81 3.83 -1.92 12.03
CA LEU A 81 4.65 -2.15 10.84
C LEU A 81 5.76 -1.11 10.76
N PRO A 82 6.98 -1.49 10.35
CA PRO A 82 8.06 -0.53 10.17
C PRO A 82 7.82 0.42 8.99
N LEU A 83 7.08 -0.02 7.99
CA LEU A 83 6.73 0.75 6.77
C LEU A 83 5.58 0.08 6.05
N ALA A 84 4.69 0.88 5.45
CA ALA A 84 3.65 0.40 4.54
C ALA A 84 3.35 1.45 3.46
N GLY A 85 2.97 1.02 2.24
CA GLY A 85 2.88 1.88 1.06
C GLY A 85 1.72 2.88 1.14
N HIS A 86 0.46 2.39 1.12
CA HIS A 86 -0.70 3.28 1.11
C HIS A 86 -0.79 4.17 2.37
N PRO A 87 -0.37 3.72 3.58
CA PRO A 87 -0.35 4.57 4.76
C PRO A 87 0.57 5.78 4.62
N VAL A 88 1.75 5.60 4.00
CA VAL A 88 2.68 6.71 3.73
C VAL A 88 2.06 7.69 2.73
N ILE A 89 1.50 7.19 1.62
CA ILE A 89 0.89 8.04 0.58
C ILE A 89 -0.29 8.84 1.16
N GLY A 90 -1.21 8.20 1.87
CA GLY A 90 -2.37 8.86 2.45
C GLY A 90 -2.01 9.85 3.56
N ALA A 91 -1.09 9.50 4.46
CA ALA A 91 -0.66 10.38 5.54
C ALA A 91 0.01 11.66 5.01
N TRP A 92 0.91 11.54 4.02
CA TRP A 92 1.56 12.72 3.44
C TRP A 92 0.65 13.55 2.57
N PHE A 93 -0.31 12.92 1.88
CA PHE A 93 -1.36 13.65 1.16
C PHE A 93 -2.19 14.52 2.14
N LEU A 94 -2.62 13.92 3.26
CA LEU A 94 -3.34 14.65 4.32
C LEU A 94 -2.49 15.78 4.93
N LEU A 95 -1.24 15.50 5.29
CA LEU A 95 -0.35 16.50 5.88
C LEU A 95 -0.10 17.69 4.94
N ALA A 96 -0.05 17.44 3.63
CA ALA A 96 0.02 18.50 2.63
C ALA A 96 -1.29 19.30 2.53
N GLU A 97 -2.46 18.66 2.56
CA GLU A 97 -3.75 19.36 2.63
C GLU A 97 -3.89 20.21 3.89
N LEU A 98 -3.33 19.76 5.02
CA LEU A 98 -3.35 20.49 6.30
C LEU A 98 -2.26 21.59 6.39
N GLY A 99 -1.46 21.79 5.34
CA GLY A 99 -0.43 22.84 5.26
C GLY A 99 0.84 22.53 6.06
N VAL A 100 1.07 21.28 6.49
CA VAL A 100 2.32 20.87 7.16
C VAL A 100 3.48 20.87 6.15
N VAL A 101 3.20 20.52 4.89
CA VAL A 101 4.11 20.74 3.76
C VAL A 101 3.67 22.04 3.10
N PRO A 102 4.54 23.04 2.96
CA PRO A 102 4.17 24.29 2.31
C PRO A 102 3.63 24.06 0.90
N ALA A 103 2.51 24.71 0.58
CA ALA A 103 1.95 24.67 -0.76
C ALA A 103 2.98 25.20 -1.76
N SER A 104 3.11 24.51 -2.87
CA SER A 104 4.10 24.78 -3.92
C SER A 104 3.46 24.60 -5.29
N GLU A 105 4.22 24.82 -6.33
CA GLU A 105 3.93 24.34 -7.69
C GLU A 105 5.03 23.36 -8.09
N GLY A 106 4.65 22.24 -8.73
CA GLY A 106 5.59 21.18 -9.06
C GLY A 106 5.86 20.20 -7.93
N SER A 107 7.11 19.72 -7.78
CA SER A 107 7.47 18.66 -6.82
C SER A 107 8.25 19.19 -5.62
N VAL A 108 7.89 18.71 -4.44
CA VAL A 108 8.59 18.96 -3.16
C VAL A 108 9.11 17.62 -2.63
N HIS A 109 10.36 17.60 -2.20
CA HIS A 109 10.99 16.45 -1.57
C HIS A 109 11.14 16.68 -0.07
N ILE A 110 10.65 15.74 0.73
CA ILE A 110 10.76 15.77 2.19
C ILE A 110 11.37 14.46 2.70
N LEU A 111 11.82 14.47 3.93
CA LEU A 111 12.21 13.26 4.65
C LEU A 111 11.19 12.97 5.74
N GLN A 112 10.77 11.70 5.83
CA GLN A 112 9.94 11.18 6.90
C GLN A 112 10.73 10.23 7.79
N GLN A 113 10.32 10.10 9.04
CA GLN A 113 10.80 9.07 9.94
C GLN A 113 9.76 7.97 10.08
N THR A 114 10.17 6.72 9.90
CA THR A 114 9.33 5.52 10.11
C THR A 114 10.10 4.49 10.93
N GLY A 115 9.49 3.35 11.24
CA GLY A 115 10.19 2.21 11.84
C GLY A 115 11.31 1.64 10.96
N ALA A 116 11.26 1.89 9.64
CA ALA A 116 12.31 1.48 8.69
C ALA A 116 13.45 2.50 8.55
N GLY A 117 13.39 3.63 9.27
CA GLY A 117 14.41 4.70 9.24
C GLY A 117 13.91 6.00 8.62
N ILE A 118 14.87 6.84 8.21
CA ILE A 118 14.61 8.11 7.52
C ILE A 118 14.52 7.83 6.02
N LEU A 119 13.39 8.15 5.42
CA LEU A 119 13.09 7.82 4.02
C LEU A 119 12.56 9.06 3.28
N PRO A 120 12.94 9.23 2.00
CA PRO A 120 12.41 10.30 1.18
C PRO A 120 10.98 10.04 0.74
N VAL A 121 10.23 11.12 0.61
CA VAL A 121 8.90 11.17 -0.02
C VAL A 121 8.87 12.37 -0.95
N GLU A 122 8.29 12.20 -2.13
CA GLU A 122 8.07 13.27 -3.08
C GLU A 122 6.58 13.59 -3.13
N LEU A 123 6.23 14.87 -3.07
CA LEU A 123 4.86 15.35 -3.19
C LEU A 123 4.76 16.25 -4.42
N ALA A 124 3.82 15.96 -5.30
CA ALA A 124 3.52 16.82 -6.43
C ALA A 124 2.31 17.70 -6.11
N PHE A 125 2.44 18.99 -6.45
CA PHE A 125 1.40 19.99 -6.27
C PHE A 125 0.98 20.58 -7.62
N HIS A 126 -0.29 20.94 -7.71
CA HIS A 126 -0.85 21.70 -8.81
C HIS A 126 -1.87 22.71 -8.29
N ASN A 127 -1.72 23.97 -8.68
CA ASN A 127 -2.52 25.08 -8.17
C ASN A 127 -2.54 25.14 -6.62
N GLY A 128 -1.38 24.91 -6.00
CA GLY A 128 -1.20 24.93 -4.55
C GLY A 128 -1.83 23.76 -3.79
N ARG A 129 -2.36 22.74 -4.47
CA ARG A 129 -2.98 21.55 -3.87
C ARG A 129 -2.14 20.30 -4.13
N PRO A 130 -2.03 19.39 -3.16
CA PRO A 130 -1.38 18.11 -3.41
C PRO A 130 -2.20 17.30 -4.41
N VAL A 131 -1.53 16.75 -5.42
CA VAL A 131 -2.17 15.90 -6.44
C VAL A 131 -1.63 14.49 -6.41
N ARG A 132 -0.41 14.28 -5.91
CA ARG A 132 0.22 12.97 -5.88
C ARG A 132 1.33 12.91 -4.83
N VAL A 133 1.42 11.77 -4.17
CA VAL A 133 2.53 11.42 -3.29
C VAL A 133 3.26 10.22 -3.88
N THR A 134 4.59 10.25 -3.87
CA THR A 134 5.46 9.22 -4.42
C THR A 134 6.42 8.73 -3.36
N MET A 135 6.53 7.40 -3.23
CA MET A 135 7.55 6.77 -2.40
C MET A 135 8.44 5.85 -3.21
N THR A 136 9.73 5.85 -2.92
CA THR A 136 10.70 4.93 -3.51
C THR A 136 10.76 3.66 -2.66
N GLN A 137 10.67 2.51 -3.31
CA GLN A 137 10.80 1.21 -2.67
C GLN A 137 12.26 0.70 -2.74
N ARG A 138 12.53 -0.43 -2.12
CA ARG A 138 13.84 -1.10 -2.22
C ARG A 138 14.02 -1.69 -3.62
N PRO A 139 15.27 -1.87 -4.08
CA PRO A 139 15.54 -2.63 -5.31
C PRO A 139 14.88 -4.00 -5.28
N ALA A 140 14.27 -4.36 -6.40
CA ALA A 140 13.52 -5.60 -6.54
C ALA A 140 14.43 -6.84 -6.48
N ARG A 141 13.87 -7.92 -5.93
CA ARG A 141 14.44 -9.28 -5.94
C ARG A 141 13.39 -10.25 -6.42
N PHE A 142 13.81 -11.26 -7.20
CA PHE A 142 12.92 -12.23 -7.77
C PHE A 142 13.33 -13.63 -7.29
N THR A 143 12.34 -14.48 -7.00
CA THR A 143 12.54 -15.86 -6.58
C THR A 143 11.50 -16.72 -7.28
N ARG A 144 11.94 -17.74 -7.98
CA ARG A 144 11.06 -18.65 -8.70
C ARG A 144 10.14 -19.39 -7.73
N ALA A 145 8.85 -19.51 -8.09
CA ALA A 145 7.92 -20.34 -7.35
C ALA A 145 8.24 -21.84 -7.53
N ALA A 146 8.20 -22.61 -6.44
CA ALA A 146 8.55 -24.03 -6.43
C ALA A 146 7.36 -24.97 -6.69
N PHE A 147 6.20 -24.44 -7.07
CA PHE A 147 4.99 -25.22 -7.34
C PHE A 147 4.54 -25.10 -8.80
N SER A 148 3.66 -26.02 -9.23
CA SER A 148 3.19 -26.07 -10.61
C SER A 148 2.10 -25.00 -10.88
N ARG A 149 1.99 -24.62 -12.15
CA ARG A 149 0.88 -23.75 -12.61
C ARG A 149 -0.51 -24.36 -12.32
N ALA A 150 -0.62 -25.69 -12.43
CA ALA A 150 -1.87 -26.38 -12.14
C ALA A 150 -2.27 -26.30 -10.67
N THR A 151 -1.31 -26.46 -9.75
CA THR A 151 -1.52 -26.32 -8.30
C THR A 151 -1.98 -24.90 -7.94
N LEU A 152 -1.34 -23.87 -8.49
CA LEU A 152 -1.74 -22.49 -8.26
C LEU A 152 -3.13 -22.17 -8.85
N ALA A 153 -3.37 -22.59 -10.09
CA ALA A 153 -4.67 -22.39 -10.73
C ALA A 153 -5.81 -22.99 -9.89
N ALA A 154 -5.64 -24.23 -9.40
CA ALA A 154 -6.62 -24.87 -8.51
C ALA A 154 -6.85 -24.08 -7.22
N ALA A 155 -5.78 -23.54 -6.59
CA ALA A 155 -5.90 -22.69 -5.39
C ALA A 155 -6.64 -21.36 -5.64
N LEU A 156 -6.69 -20.91 -6.89
CA LEU A 156 -7.40 -19.68 -7.31
C LEU A 156 -8.79 -19.96 -7.94
N GLY A 157 -9.22 -21.25 -8.01
CA GLY A 157 -10.47 -21.63 -8.67
C GLY A 157 -10.41 -21.45 -10.19
N LEU A 158 -9.23 -21.51 -10.78
CA LEU A 158 -8.95 -21.30 -12.20
C LEU A 158 -8.50 -22.61 -12.88
N LYS A 159 -8.50 -22.60 -14.22
CA LYS A 159 -7.84 -23.63 -15.02
C LYS A 159 -6.38 -23.23 -15.30
N PRO A 160 -5.45 -24.17 -15.51
CA PRO A 160 -4.07 -23.85 -15.90
C PRO A 160 -3.98 -22.98 -17.17
N SER A 161 -4.92 -23.12 -18.11
CA SER A 161 -5.04 -22.31 -19.34
C SER A 161 -5.49 -20.87 -19.10
N ASP A 162 -6.02 -20.54 -17.91
CA ASP A 162 -6.39 -19.19 -17.52
C ASP A 162 -5.17 -18.34 -17.11
N LEU A 163 -4.05 -19.00 -16.77
CA LEU A 163 -2.78 -18.33 -16.48
C LEU A 163 -2.06 -17.96 -17.77
N ALA A 164 -1.51 -16.76 -17.88
CA ALA A 164 -0.77 -16.30 -19.06
C ALA A 164 0.50 -17.12 -19.27
N PRO A 165 0.69 -17.81 -20.41
CA PRO A 165 1.82 -18.71 -20.61
C PRO A 165 3.16 -17.97 -20.82
N SER A 166 3.11 -16.72 -21.28
CA SER A 166 4.26 -15.90 -21.65
C SER A 166 5.04 -15.34 -20.46
N LEU A 167 4.48 -15.40 -19.26
CA LEU A 167 5.08 -14.83 -18.06
C LEU A 167 5.24 -15.89 -16.97
N PRO A 168 6.39 -15.92 -16.25
CA PRO A 168 6.61 -16.89 -15.17
C PRO A 168 5.81 -16.52 -13.91
N ILE A 169 5.56 -17.52 -13.07
CA ILE A 169 5.03 -17.34 -11.72
C ILE A 169 6.23 -17.23 -10.79
N GLU A 170 6.40 -16.07 -10.17
CA GLU A 170 7.54 -15.75 -9.32
C GLU A 170 7.14 -14.92 -8.10
N PHE A 171 7.90 -15.05 -7.04
CA PHE A 171 7.87 -14.09 -5.96
C PHE A 171 8.73 -12.88 -6.34
N ALA A 172 8.13 -11.69 -6.27
CA ALA A 172 8.81 -10.42 -6.43
C ALA A 172 8.75 -9.62 -5.12
N SER A 173 9.88 -9.09 -4.68
CA SER A 173 10.00 -8.36 -3.43
C SER A 173 10.71 -7.03 -3.62
N THR A 174 10.09 -5.97 -3.18
CA THR A 174 10.67 -4.62 -3.05
C THR A 174 10.74 -4.17 -1.57
N GLY A 175 10.74 -5.18 -0.68
CA GLY A 175 10.70 -5.07 0.79
C GLY A 175 9.72 -6.06 1.38
N ILE A 176 8.56 -6.23 0.75
CA ILE A 176 7.56 -7.27 1.04
C ILE A 176 7.49 -8.19 -0.19
N SER A 177 7.54 -9.49 0.03
CA SER A 177 7.50 -10.49 -1.05
C SER A 177 6.06 -10.82 -1.42
N ASN A 178 5.73 -10.74 -2.70
CA ASN A 178 4.40 -11.03 -3.25
C ASN A 178 4.53 -12.00 -4.42
N LEU A 179 3.61 -12.96 -4.51
CA LEU A 179 3.56 -13.90 -5.63
C LEU A 179 2.94 -13.21 -6.85
N MET A 180 3.70 -13.00 -7.91
CA MET A 180 3.21 -12.48 -9.19
C MET A 180 2.50 -13.59 -9.97
N VAL A 181 1.21 -13.39 -10.23
CA VAL A 181 0.34 -14.37 -10.89
C VAL A 181 -0.23 -13.76 -12.18
N PRO A 182 0.44 -13.95 -13.32
CA PRO A 182 -0.05 -13.48 -14.59
C PRO A 182 -1.25 -14.31 -15.06
N VAL A 183 -2.40 -13.66 -15.30
CA VAL A 183 -3.58 -14.29 -15.91
C VAL A 183 -3.78 -13.80 -17.34
N SER A 184 -4.44 -14.61 -18.17
CA SER A 184 -4.52 -14.39 -19.61
C SER A 184 -5.28 -13.12 -20.02
N ARG A 185 -6.25 -12.66 -19.22
CA ARG A 185 -7.08 -11.48 -19.49
C ARG A 185 -7.87 -11.02 -18.27
N ARG A 186 -8.33 -9.76 -18.30
CA ARG A 186 -9.12 -9.15 -17.20
C ARG A 186 -10.33 -9.99 -16.77
N THR A 187 -11.06 -10.58 -17.70
CA THR A 187 -12.24 -11.41 -17.37
C THR A 187 -11.90 -12.66 -16.58
N VAL A 188 -10.66 -13.09 -16.54
CA VAL A 188 -10.18 -14.18 -15.68
C VAL A 188 -10.02 -13.69 -14.25
N LEU A 189 -9.56 -12.44 -14.03
CA LEU A 189 -9.46 -11.88 -12.67
C LEU A 189 -10.80 -11.94 -11.95
N ALA A 190 -11.90 -11.57 -12.62
CA ALA A 190 -13.25 -11.59 -12.04
C ALA A 190 -13.73 -13.01 -11.65
N LYS A 191 -13.13 -14.06 -12.22
CA LYS A 191 -13.51 -15.46 -11.93
C LYS A 191 -12.77 -16.05 -10.73
N ILE A 192 -11.74 -15.38 -10.23
CA ILE A 192 -10.92 -15.91 -9.13
C ILE A 192 -11.81 -16.13 -7.90
N GLN A 193 -11.84 -17.36 -7.44
CA GLN A 193 -12.44 -17.80 -6.19
C GLN A 193 -11.38 -18.50 -5.35
N MET A 194 -10.81 -17.76 -4.43
CA MET A 194 -9.65 -18.18 -3.64
C MET A 194 -10.00 -19.32 -2.69
N ASN A 195 -9.32 -20.47 -2.85
CA ASN A 195 -9.25 -21.48 -1.80
C ASN A 195 -8.16 -21.06 -0.80
N MET A 196 -8.60 -20.50 0.31
CA MET A 196 -7.74 -19.90 1.33
C MET A 196 -6.63 -20.82 1.86
N PRO A 197 -6.96 -22.02 2.39
CA PRO A 197 -5.93 -22.92 2.90
C PRO A 197 -4.90 -23.34 1.83
N ALA A 198 -5.37 -23.62 0.62
CA ALA A 198 -4.50 -24.01 -0.47
C ALA A 198 -3.58 -22.87 -0.89
N LEU A 199 -4.12 -21.64 -1.03
CA LEU A 199 -3.32 -20.47 -1.38
C LEU A 199 -2.35 -20.07 -0.27
N ALA A 200 -2.77 -20.16 1.01
CA ALA A 200 -1.90 -19.92 2.15
C ALA A 200 -0.69 -20.86 2.15
N HIS A 201 -0.89 -22.14 1.88
CA HIS A 201 0.19 -23.12 1.78
C HIS A 201 1.23 -22.77 0.71
N LEU A 202 0.79 -22.24 -0.44
CA LEU A 202 1.67 -21.84 -1.53
C LEU A 202 2.41 -20.52 -1.28
N VAL A 203 1.75 -19.58 -0.62
CA VAL A 203 2.26 -18.20 -0.46
C VAL A 203 3.08 -18.04 0.82
N SER A 204 2.66 -18.63 1.95
CA SER A 204 3.24 -18.37 3.28
C SER A 204 4.72 -18.64 3.44
N PRO A 205 5.32 -19.61 2.77
CA PRO A 205 6.75 -19.85 2.93
C PRO A 205 7.63 -18.70 2.40
N HIS A 206 7.11 -17.89 1.47
CA HIS A 206 7.91 -16.93 0.71
C HIS A 206 7.30 -15.54 0.53
N GLY A 207 6.04 -15.34 0.87
CA GLY A 207 5.34 -14.10 0.59
C GLY A 207 4.15 -13.79 1.48
N THR A 208 3.49 -12.66 1.18
CA THR A 208 2.33 -12.17 1.95
C THR A 208 1.02 -12.34 1.21
N MET A 209 1.01 -12.28 -0.13
CA MET A 209 -0.19 -12.39 -0.95
C MET A 209 0.12 -12.96 -2.33
N ALA A 210 -0.93 -13.42 -3.02
CA ALA A 210 -0.91 -13.62 -4.45
C ALA A 210 -1.45 -12.35 -5.15
N TYR A 211 -0.61 -11.73 -5.96
CA TYR A 211 -0.96 -10.56 -6.75
C TYR A 211 -1.27 -11.01 -8.17
N CYS A 212 -2.56 -11.24 -8.40
CA CYS A 212 -3.07 -11.71 -9.69
C CYS A 212 -3.26 -10.50 -10.61
N PHE A 213 -2.69 -10.55 -11.83
CA PHE A 213 -2.76 -9.43 -12.75
C PHE A 213 -2.97 -9.86 -14.19
N ALA A 214 -3.63 -8.98 -14.95
CA ALA A 214 -3.81 -9.08 -16.40
C ALA A 214 -3.34 -7.80 -17.06
N LEU A 215 -2.50 -7.91 -18.09
CA LEU A 215 -2.09 -6.76 -18.89
C LEU A 215 -3.26 -6.31 -19.80
N SER A 216 -3.41 -4.99 -19.94
CA SER A 216 -4.42 -4.36 -20.79
C SER A 216 -3.77 -3.28 -21.65
N GLY A 217 -3.05 -3.73 -22.68
CA GLY A 217 -2.23 -2.86 -23.48
C GLY A 217 -0.89 -2.51 -22.82
N ARG A 218 -0.16 -1.59 -23.46
CA ARG A 218 1.13 -1.13 -22.97
C ARG A 218 0.95 -0.17 -21.79
N GLY A 219 1.73 -0.38 -20.72
CA GLY A 219 1.72 0.49 -19.55
C GLY A 219 0.46 0.42 -18.69
N HIS A 220 -0.44 -0.57 -18.89
CA HIS A 220 -1.62 -0.73 -18.06
C HIS A 220 -1.86 -2.18 -17.65
N ALA A 221 -2.21 -2.38 -16.37
CA ALA A 221 -2.60 -3.68 -15.81
C ALA A 221 -3.84 -3.56 -14.92
N TYR A 222 -4.69 -4.59 -14.92
CA TYR A 222 -5.66 -4.84 -13.87
C TYR A 222 -5.09 -5.82 -12.87
N ALA A 223 -5.38 -5.63 -11.58
CA ALA A 223 -4.86 -6.51 -10.53
C ALA A 223 -5.88 -6.79 -9.44
N ARG A 224 -5.67 -7.92 -8.75
CA ARG A 224 -6.36 -8.29 -7.51
C ARG A 224 -5.32 -8.77 -6.49
N GLY A 225 -5.37 -8.25 -5.27
CA GLY A 225 -4.49 -8.59 -4.16
C GLY A 225 -5.12 -9.63 -3.25
N MET A 226 -4.79 -10.92 -3.42
CA MET A 226 -5.35 -12.02 -2.65
C MET A 226 -4.51 -12.29 -1.41
N VAL A 227 -5.00 -11.86 -0.23
CA VAL A 227 -4.35 -12.07 1.06
C VAL A 227 -4.93 -13.31 1.73
N PRO A 228 -4.16 -14.42 1.81
CA PRO A 228 -4.70 -15.68 2.32
C PRO A 228 -4.91 -15.71 3.85
N TRP A 229 -4.36 -14.75 4.58
CA TRP A 229 -4.50 -14.63 6.04
C TRP A 229 -5.74 -13.81 6.40
N GLY A 230 -6.85 -14.40 6.64
CA GLY A 230 -8.08 -13.72 7.07
C GLY A 230 -9.12 -13.50 5.97
N SER A 231 -9.03 -14.21 4.84
CA SER A 231 -10.02 -14.16 3.74
C SER A 231 -10.20 -12.78 3.13
N ILE A 232 -9.13 -12.02 2.98
CA ILE A 232 -9.20 -10.62 2.58
C ILE A 232 -8.64 -10.45 1.17
N GLU A 233 -9.35 -9.71 0.35
CA GLU A 233 -8.82 -9.06 -0.83
C GLU A 233 -8.43 -7.62 -0.46
N ASP A 234 -7.23 -7.19 -0.84
CA ASP A 234 -6.78 -5.82 -0.58
C ASP A 234 -7.18 -4.91 -1.77
N PRO A 235 -7.86 -3.77 -1.53
CA PRO A 235 -8.35 -2.93 -2.62
C PRO A 235 -7.26 -2.17 -3.36
N ALA A 236 -6.11 -1.90 -2.73
CA ALA A 236 -4.98 -1.24 -3.38
C ALA A 236 -3.66 -1.50 -2.65
N THR A 237 -2.75 -2.22 -3.29
CA THR A 237 -1.52 -2.71 -2.68
C THR A 237 -0.27 -2.06 -3.30
N GLY A 238 0.18 -0.95 -2.74
CA GLY A 238 1.36 -0.24 -3.25
C GLY A 238 2.63 -1.08 -3.27
N SER A 239 2.86 -1.97 -2.29
CA SER A 239 4.03 -2.84 -2.25
C SER A 239 4.03 -3.86 -3.38
N ALA A 240 2.89 -4.46 -3.68
CA ALA A 240 2.73 -5.41 -4.77
C ALA A 240 2.74 -4.70 -6.14
N GLY A 241 2.17 -3.49 -6.22
CA GLY A 241 2.23 -2.66 -7.44
C GLY A 241 3.66 -2.36 -7.86
N GLY A 242 4.51 -1.92 -6.92
CA GLY A 242 5.92 -1.70 -7.20
C GLY A 242 6.66 -2.99 -7.59
N SER A 243 6.35 -4.11 -6.92
CA SER A 243 6.88 -5.42 -7.30
C SER A 243 6.45 -5.82 -8.71
N LEU A 244 5.19 -5.57 -9.10
CA LEU A 244 4.69 -5.83 -10.46
C LEU A 244 5.41 -4.97 -11.50
N GLY A 245 5.60 -3.67 -11.25
CA GLY A 245 6.35 -2.79 -12.16
C GLY A 245 7.76 -3.34 -12.42
N ALA A 246 8.50 -3.66 -11.35
CA ALA A 246 9.84 -4.25 -11.48
C ALA A 246 9.82 -5.61 -12.20
N TYR A 247 8.84 -6.46 -11.91
CA TYR A 247 8.64 -7.74 -12.57
C TYR A 247 8.41 -7.56 -14.09
N LEU A 248 7.57 -6.62 -14.49
CA LEU A 248 7.30 -6.37 -15.91
C LEU A 248 8.53 -5.83 -16.65
N VAL A 249 9.33 -4.97 -16.00
CA VAL A 249 10.61 -4.51 -16.57
C VAL A 249 11.60 -5.67 -16.69
N HIS A 250 11.70 -6.50 -15.64
CA HIS A 250 12.60 -7.68 -15.62
C HIS A 250 12.29 -8.66 -16.76
N HIS A 251 11.01 -8.85 -17.10
CA HIS A 251 10.56 -9.74 -18.16
C HIS A 251 10.32 -9.05 -19.51
N GLY A 252 10.78 -7.81 -19.70
CA GLY A 252 10.72 -7.08 -20.98
C GLY A 252 9.31 -6.68 -21.43
N GLN A 253 8.32 -6.68 -20.52
CA GLN A 253 6.94 -6.27 -20.80
C GLN A 253 6.72 -4.75 -20.64
N LEU A 254 7.65 -4.09 -19.95
CA LEU A 254 7.67 -2.65 -19.71
C LEU A 254 9.11 -2.16 -19.85
N GLN A 255 9.31 -0.95 -20.34
CA GLN A 255 10.64 -0.33 -20.35
C GLN A 255 10.91 0.38 -19.01
N ALA A 256 12.19 0.48 -18.63
CA ALA A 256 12.57 1.30 -17.48
C ALA A 256 12.15 2.77 -17.70
N ALA A 257 11.72 3.44 -16.64
CA ALA A 257 11.16 4.79 -16.63
C ALA A 257 9.81 4.96 -17.39
N GLU A 258 9.27 3.90 -17.98
CA GLU A 258 7.90 3.91 -18.50
C GLU A 258 6.91 3.78 -17.34
N GLN A 259 5.86 4.59 -17.34
CA GLN A 259 4.84 4.55 -16.31
C GLN A 259 3.91 3.35 -16.51
N LEU A 260 3.74 2.56 -15.45
CA LEU A 260 2.72 1.54 -15.33
C LEU A 260 1.55 2.09 -14.50
N GLN A 261 0.36 2.05 -15.07
CA GLN A 261 -0.89 2.30 -14.35
C GLN A 261 -1.53 0.97 -13.97
N ILE A 262 -1.79 0.75 -12.69
CA ILE A 262 -2.44 -0.45 -12.18
C ILE A 262 -3.83 -0.07 -11.67
N THR A 263 -4.86 -0.71 -12.22
CA THR A 263 -6.23 -0.64 -11.69
C THR A 263 -6.48 -1.87 -10.83
N GLN A 264 -6.73 -1.66 -9.52
CA GLN A 264 -6.98 -2.73 -8.53
C GLN A 264 -8.31 -2.46 -7.80
N GLY A 265 -8.89 -3.47 -7.16
CA GLY A 265 -10.07 -3.33 -6.29
C GLY A 265 -11.41 -3.19 -7.02
N VAL A 266 -11.45 -3.40 -8.33
CA VAL A 266 -12.68 -3.29 -9.14
C VAL A 266 -13.73 -4.29 -8.68
N GLU A 267 -13.34 -5.52 -8.44
CA GLU A 267 -14.22 -6.61 -8.00
C GLU A 267 -14.74 -6.42 -6.57
N MET A 268 -14.09 -5.56 -5.79
CA MET A 268 -14.51 -5.14 -4.45
C MET A 268 -15.43 -3.91 -4.46
N GLY A 269 -15.71 -3.32 -5.64
CA GLY A 269 -16.42 -2.04 -5.75
C GLY A 269 -15.61 -0.84 -5.27
N ARG A 270 -14.29 -0.99 -5.08
CA ARG A 270 -13.36 0.06 -4.64
C ARG A 270 -12.21 0.25 -5.63
N PRO A 271 -12.51 0.68 -6.88
CA PRO A 271 -11.49 0.86 -7.90
C PRO A 271 -10.41 1.84 -7.42
N SER A 272 -9.16 1.44 -7.58
CA SER A 272 -7.99 2.23 -7.24
C SER A 272 -7.06 2.39 -8.43
N GLU A 273 -6.21 3.41 -8.40
CA GLU A 273 -5.18 3.69 -9.39
C GLU A 273 -3.83 3.81 -8.71
N ILE A 274 -2.94 2.87 -9.00
CA ILE A 274 -1.56 2.86 -8.52
C ILE A 274 -0.65 3.15 -9.71
N LEU A 275 0.16 4.19 -9.61
CA LEU A 275 1.16 4.53 -10.62
C LEU A 275 2.52 4.03 -10.20
N VAL A 276 3.23 3.40 -11.13
CA VAL A 276 4.56 2.85 -10.87
C VAL A 276 5.52 3.25 -11.98
N GLU A 277 6.69 3.73 -11.60
CA GLU A 277 7.84 3.93 -12.47
C GLU A 277 9.02 3.13 -11.93
N VAL A 278 9.81 2.52 -12.79
CA VAL A 278 10.95 1.70 -12.36
C VAL A 278 12.25 2.28 -12.90
N ALA A 279 13.10 2.74 -11.99
CA ALA A 279 14.46 3.11 -12.34
C ALA A 279 15.33 1.85 -12.48
N ALA A 280 16.10 1.78 -13.57
CA ALA A 280 17.11 0.76 -13.77
C ALA A 280 18.51 1.37 -13.66
N ASP A 281 19.28 0.95 -12.67
CA ASP A 281 20.66 1.38 -12.47
C ASP A 281 21.53 0.19 -12.09
N LYS A 282 22.63 -0.03 -12.82
CA LYS A 282 23.61 -1.10 -12.57
C LYS A 282 22.97 -2.47 -12.29
N GLY A 283 21.95 -2.81 -13.08
CA GLY A 283 21.20 -4.08 -12.97
C GLY A 283 20.22 -4.14 -11.79
N LYS A 284 20.03 -3.07 -11.04
CA LYS A 284 19.04 -2.96 -9.98
C LYS A 284 17.78 -2.27 -10.51
N LEU A 285 16.63 -2.85 -10.23
CA LEU A 285 15.32 -2.31 -10.57
C LEU A 285 14.68 -1.72 -9.29
N THR A 286 14.55 -0.40 -9.26
CA THR A 286 14.06 0.34 -8.07
C THR A 286 12.74 1.01 -8.40
N PRO A 287 11.60 0.49 -7.91
CA PRO A 287 10.30 1.09 -8.16
C PRO A 287 10.05 2.35 -7.35
N LYS A 288 9.38 3.30 -7.99
CA LYS A 288 8.67 4.43 -7.37
C LYS A 288 7.18 4.16 -7.49
N VAL A 289 6.47 4.20 -6.38
CA VAL A 289 5.02 4.01 -6.33
C VAL A 289 4.37 5.32 -5.95
N SER A 290 3.38 5.71 -6.74
CA SER A 290 2.71 6.99 -6.59
C SER A 290 1.20 6.82 -6.55
N GLY A 291 0.51 7.73 -5.86
CA GLY A 291 -0.94 7.80 -5.85
C GLY A 291 -1.46 9.09 -5.26
N SER A 292 -2.75 9.30 -5.45
CA SER A 292 -3.52 10.37 -4.82
C SER A 292 -4.28 9.84 -3.62
N ALA A 293 -4.90 10.72 -2.84
CA ALA A 293 -5.85 10.35 -1.81
C ALA A 293 -7.00 11.37 -1.74
N VAL A 294 -8.10 10.98 -1.12
CA VAL A 294 -9.22 11.87 -0.88
C VAL A 294 -9.71 11.70 0.54
N ARG A 295 -9.94 12.81 1.25
CA ARG A 295 -10.44 12.81 2.61
C ARG A 295 -11.94 12.46 2.63
N ILE A 296 -12.31 11.57 3.55
CA ILE A 296 -13.68 11.06 3.72
C ILE A 296 -14.33 11.66 4.97
N PHE A 297 -13.61 11.60 6.10
CA PHE A 297 -14.14 11.98 7.41
C PHE A 297 -13.06 12.71 8.23
N GLU A 298 -13.53 13.61 9.07
CA GLU A 298 -12.75 14.28 10.11
C GLU A 298 -13.53 14.28 11.41
N GLY A 299 -12.87 13.95 12.51
CA GLY A 299 -13.46 13.93 13.84
C GLY A 299 -12.41 13.87 14.93
N HIS A 300 -12.81 13.40 16.11
CA HIS A 300 -11.93 13.26 17.25
C HIS A 300 -12.07 11.88 17.88
N ILE A 301 -10.98 11.41 18.47
CA ILE A 301 -10.95 10.18 19.26
C ILE A 301 -10.36 10.49 20.62
N GLU A 302 -10.93 9.90 21.67
CA GLU A 302 -10.41 9.96 23.02
C GLU A 302 -9.28 8.95 23.21
N ALA A 303 -8.05 9.41 23.44
CA ALA A 303 -6.86 8.57 23.47
C ALA A 303 -6.00 8.80 24.75
#